data_f505003d28d14b22a643df9c1f47829b
#
_entry.id   f505003d28d14b22a643df9c1f47829b
#
_cell.length_a   1.000
_cell.length_b   1.000
_cell.length_c   1.000
_cell.angle_alpha   90.00
_cell.angle_beta   90.00
_cell.angle_gamma   90.00
#
_symmetry.space_group_name_H-M   'P 1'
#
loop_
_entity.id
_entity.type
_entity.pdbx_description
1 polymer ?
#
loop_
_entity_poly.entity_id
_entity_poly.type
_entity_poly.pdbx_seq_one_letter_code
_entity_poly.pdbx_strand_id
1 'polypeptide(L)'
;MGTEVVAVALPGREGRIAEKPVTQLHTLVDMLVKVLPVDLPFAFFGHSLGAIVGFELARQLHERSMPLPQHLFISASLAPHLCRRDISRARLSDAELLRLLEGFGGTPREVLRHPELRDMVLSILRADFNLIDEYSVPDGYTTRLPITAYAGTMDNNVSLDRIMAWDRWATDDFSLHLFEGDHFYLVRQRRSLIGSLLGKWHEGT
;
A
#
# COMPACT_ATOMS: atom_id res chain seq x y z
N MET A 1 -19.06 19.58 0.66
CA MET A 1 -17.93 19.73 -0.28
C MET A 1 -17.70 18.41 -0.98
N GLY A 2 -17.28 18.43 -2.26
CA GLY A 2 -16.93 17.20 -2.97
C GLY A 2 -15.52 16.75 -2.62
N THR A 3 -15.27 15.42 -2.60
CA THR A 3 -13.94 14.84 -2.45
C THR A 3 -13.44 14.42 -3.82
N GLU A 4 -12.25 14.87 -4.20
CA GLU A 4 -11.58 14.41 -5.41
C GLU A 4 -10.67 13.21 -5.07
N VAL A 5 -10.67 12.20 -5.94
CA VAL A 5 -9.77 11.04 -5.81
C VAL A 5 -8.72 11.09 -6.91
N VAL A 6 -7.46 11.20 -6.51
CA VAL A 6 -6.31 11.18 -7.41
C VAL A 6 -5.65 9.81 -7.35
N ALA A 7 -5.76 9.04 -8.44
CA ALA A 7 -5.13 7.72 -8.55
C ALA A 7 -3.66 7.87 -8.98
N VAL A 8 -2.76 7.20 -8.23
CA VAL A 8 -1.33 7.20 -8.53
C VAL A 8 -0.98 6.02 -9.42
N ALA A 9 -0.61 6.28 -10.67
CA ALA A 9 -0.09 5.26 -11.60
C ALA A 9 1.44 5.13 -11.44
N LEU A 10 1.90 3.99 -10.95
CA LEU A 10 3.34 3.71 -10.80
C LEU A 10 3.97 3.28 -12.13
N PRO A 11 5.27 3.56 -12.36
CA PRO A 11 6.00 3.06 -13.53
C PRO A 11 5.91 1.53 -13.66
N GLY A 12 5.83 1.04 -14.88
CA GLY A 12 5.79 -0.39 -15.19
C GLY A 12 4.41 -1.03 -15.15
N ARG A 13 3.32 -0.24 -14.98
CA ARG A 13 1.94 -0.79 -14.95
C ARG A 13 0.93 0.15 -15.58
N GLU A 14 -0.23 -0.40 -15.94
CA GLU A 14 -1.34 0.33 -16.56
C GLU A 14 -0.89 1.21 -17.75
N GLY A 15 -1.27 2.47 -17.77
CA GLY A 15 -0.86 3.43 -18.82
C GLY A 15 0.65 3.69 -18.88
N ARG A 16 1.43 3.21 -17.89
CA ARG A 16 2.89 3.37 -17.81
C ARG A 16 3.64 2.05 -17.97
N ILE A 17 3.03 1.06 -18.59
CA ILE A 17 3.56 -0.30 -18.74
C ILE A 17 4.90 -0.36 -19.51
N ALA A 18 5.15 0.59 -20.41
CA ALA A 18 6.41 0.68 -21.15
C ALA A 18 7.59 1.19 -20.32
N GLU A 19 7.34 1.76 -19.14
CA GLU A 19 8.38 2.24 -18.25
C GLU A 19 8.92 1.09 -17.39
N LYS A 20 10.19 1.20 -17.00
CA LYS A 20 10.77 0.23 -16.06
C LYS A 20 10.15 0.42 -14.67
N PRO A 21 9.72 -0.65 -13.99
CA PRO A 21 9.29 -0.57 -12.60
C PRO A 21 10.40 -0.01 -11.71
N VAL A 22 10.01 0.82 -10.74
CA VAL A 22 10.94 1.32 -9.70
C VAL A 22 11.13 0.23 -8.66
N THR A 23 12.36 0.00 -8.25
CA THR A 23 12.74 -1.07 -7.31
C THR A 23 13.25 -0.57 -5.96
N GLN A 24 13.36 0.75 -5.80
CA GLN A 24 13.82 1.38 -4.54
C GLN A 24 12.76 2.34 -4.03
N LEU A 25 12.32 2.13 -2.78
CA LEU A 25 11.20 2.88 -2.21
C LEU A 25 11.49 4.38 -2.12
N HIS A 26 12.70 4.78 -1.72
CA HIS A 26 13.07 6.19 -1.65
C HIS A 26 12.98 6.87 -3.02
N THR A 27 13.44 6.21 -4.10
CA THR A 27 13.33 6.74 -5.46
C THR A 27 11.87 6.94 -5.86
N LEU A 28 11.01 5.96 -5.55
CA LEU A 28 9.58 6.06 -5.84
C LEU A 28 8.95 7.24 -5.08
N VAL A 29 9.25 7.36 -3.79
CA VAL A 29 8.70 8.43 -2.95
C VAL A 29 9.20 9.80 -3.40
N ASP A 30 10.47 9.94 -3.78
CA ASP A 30 11.03 11.18 -4.33
C ASP A 30 10.33 11.63 -5.64
N MET A 31 9.92 10.66 -6.46
CA MET A 31 9.13 10.94 -7.66
C MET A 31 7.73 11.44 -7.28
N LEU A 32 7.09 10.82 -6.29
CA LEU A 32 5.74 11.15 -5.85
C LEU A 32 5.67 12.51 -5.18
N VAL A 33 6.63 12.84 -4.30
CA VAL A 33 6.68 14.17 -3.63
C VAL A 33 6.66 15.31 -4.64
N LYS A 34 7.27 15.16 -5.81
CA LYS A 34 7.35 16.20 -6.85
C LYS A 34 6.03 16.47 -7.57
N VAL A 35 5.09 15.53 -7.51
CA VAL A 35 3.84 15.61 -8.29
C VAL A 35 2.58 15.63 -7.41
N LEU A 36 2.75 15.54 -6.09
CA LEU A 36 1.62 15.57 -5.17
C LEU A 36 0.94 16.96 -5.16
N PRO A 37 -0.38 17.02 -5.35
CA PRO A 37 -1.15 18.23 -5.11
C PRO A 37 -1.34 18.41 -3.59
N VAL A 38 -0.51 19.25 -2.97
CA VAL A 38 -0.54 19.49 -1.50
C VAL A 38 -1.19 20.83 -1.12
N ASP A 39 -1.85 21.49 -2.07
CA ASP A 39 -2.44 22.83 -1.88
C ASP A 39 -3.79 22.79 -1.12
N LEU A 40 -4.42 21.63 -1.04
CA LEU A 40 -5.68 21.40 -0.35
C LEU A 40 -5.50 20.35 0.75
N PRO A 41 -6.37 20.30 1.77
CA PRO A 41 -6.39 19.18 2.70
C PRO A 41 -6.51 17.85 1.96
N PHE A 42 -5.66 16.88 2.32
CA PHE A 42 -5.59 15.57 1.65
C PHE A 42 -5.38 14.43 2.63
N ALA A 43 -5.71 13.23 2.19
CA ALA A 43 -5.41 11.97 2.87
C ALA A 43 -4.82 10.97 1.89
N PHE A 44 -4.11 9.97 2.40
CA PHE A 44 -3.65 8.86 1.59
C PHE A 44 -4.48 7.61 1.85
N PHE A 45 -4.85 6.92 0.79
CA PHE A 45 -5.33 5.54 0.83
C PHE A 45 -4.32 4.63 0.15
N GLY A 46 -3.85 3.62 0.85
CA GLY A 46 -2.92 2.63 0.31
C GLY A 46 -3.35 1.20 0.61
N HIS A 47 -3.36 0.34 -0.41
CA HIS A 47 -3.59 -1.09 -0.27
C HIS A 47 -2.28 -1.86 -0.44
N SER A 48 -1.98 -2.79 0.45
CA SER A 48 -0.79 -3.64 0.42
C SER A 48 0.50 -2.79 0.32
N LEU A 49 1.28 -2.89 -0.77
CA LEU A 49 2.42 -2.01 -1.07
C LEU A 49 2.05 -0.52 -0.94
N GLY A 50 0.87 -0.13 -1.44
CA GLY A 50 0.44 1.27 -1.41
C GLY A 50 0.35 1.86 0.00
N ALA A 51 0.08 1.06 1.03
CA ALA A 51 0.07 1.51 2.43
C ALA A 51 1.48 1.90 2.90
N ILE A 52 2.50 1.12 2.54
CA ILE A 52 3.91 1.41 2.87
C ILE A 52 4.39 2.63 2.09
N VAL A 53 4.03 2.74 0.81
CA VAL A 53 4.34 3.93 -0.01
C VAL A 53 3.70 5.18 0.60
N GLY A 54 2.43 5.12 1.00
CA GLY A 54 1.72 6.25 1.62
C GLY A 54 2.33 6.67 2.96
N PHE A 55 2.72 5.69 3.79
CA PHE A 55 3.41 5.95 5.06
C PHE A 55 4.78 6.63 4.85
N GLU A 56 5.61 6.07 3.97
CA GLU A 56 6.93 6.63 3.68
C GLU A 56 6.83 8.00 3.02
N LEU A 57 5.80 8.21 2.19
CA LEU A 57 5.53 9.50 1.58
C LEU A 57 5.16 10.55 2.65
N ALA A 58 4.29 10.22 3.60
CA ALA A 58 3.96 11.09 4.73
C ALA A 58 5.20 11.40 5.59
N ARG A 59 6.08 10.39 5.82
CA ARG A 59 7.34 10.56 6.51
C ARG A 59 8.26 11.55 5.78
N GLN A 60 8.42 11.41 4.47
CA GLN A 60 9.24 12.31 3.66
C GLN A 60 8.69 13.73 3.59
N LEU A 61 7.36 13.89 3.53
CA LEU A 61 6.73 15.20 3.61
C LEU A 61 7.05 15.88 4.95
N HIS A 62 6.99 15.14 6.05
CA HIS A 62 7.36 15.64 7.38
C HIS A 62 8.82 16.10 7.44
N GLU A 63 9.77 15.26 6.97
CA GLU A 63 11.20 15.60 6.97
C GLU A 63 11.53 16.83 6.14
N ARG A 64 10.75 17.06 5.07
CA ARG A 64 10.92 18.22 4.17
C ARG A 64 10.09 19.44 4.60
N SER A 65 9.44 19.40 5.76
CA SER A 65 8.56 20.47 6.26
C SER A 65 7.48 20.87 5.25
N MET A 66 6.95 19.89 4.52
CA MET A 66 5.85 20.03 3.57
C MET A 66 4.50 19.76 4.26
N PRO A 67 3.35 20.18 3.68
CA PRO A 67 2.04 19.83 4.20
C PRO A 67 1.87 18.31 4.38
N LEU A 68 1.30 17.89 5.51
CA LEU A 68 1.08 16.50 5.84
C LEU A 68 -0.33 16.04 5.48
N PRO A 69 -0.52 14.76 5.15
CA PRO A 69 -1.86 14.20 5.05
C PRO A 69 -2.57 14.29 6.40
N GLN A 70 -3.84 14.63 6.40
CA GLN A 70 -4.65 14.69 7.61
C GLN A 70 -5.04 13.30 8.10
N HIS A 71 -5.00 12.28 7.23
CA HIS A 71 -5.32 10.90 7.57
C HIS A 71 -4.56 9.92 6.66
N LEU A 72 -4.21 8.77 7.22
CA LEU A 72 -3.65 7.64 6.48
C LEU A 72 -4.61 6.45 6.57
N PHE A 73 -5.21 6.10 5.47
CA PHE A 73 -6.04 4.91 5.32
C PHE A 73 -5.20 3.77 4.78
N ILE A 74 -4.98 2.73 5.57
CA ILE A 74 -4.19 1.57 5.18
C ILE A 74 -5.08 0.35 4.99
N SER A 75 -4.78 -0.48 4.02
CA SER A 75 -5.57 -1.65 3.68
C SER A 75 -4.66 -2.86 3.42
N ALA A 76 -4.94 -3.98 4.10
CA ALA A 76 -4.30 -5.28 3.90
C ALA A 76 -2.76 -5.20 3.85
N SER A 77 -2.13 -4.49 4.79
CA SER A 77 -0.69 -4.27 4.81
C SER A 77 -0.08 -4.51 6.18
N LEU A 78 1.13 -5.07 6.18
CA LEU A 78 1.97 -5.13 7.38
C LEU A 78 2.30 -3.72 7.86
N ALA A 79 2.43 -3.55 9.18
CA ALA A 79 2.98 -2.31 9.71
C ALA A 79 4.46 -2.13 9.26
N PRO A 80 4.92 -0.88 9.06
CA PRO A 80 6.23 -0.58 8.47
C PRO A 80 7.41 -1.30 9.13
N HIS A 81 7.44 -1.38 10.45
CA HIS A 81 8.50 -2.04 11.21
C HIS A 81 8.50 -3.58 11.11
N LEU A 82 7.47 -4.16 10.47
CA LEU A 82 7.35 -5.60 10.23
C LEU A 82 7.65 -5.98 8.77
N CYS A 83 7.99 -5.00 7.92
CA CYS A 83 8.18 -5.23 6.48
C CYS A 83 9.49 -5.93 6.17
N ARG A 84 10.58 -5.55 6.86
CA ARG A 84 11.91 -6.07 6.57
C ARG A 84 11.98 -7.59 6.71
N ARG A 85 12.62 -8.22 5.74
CA ARG A 85 12.84 -9.66 5.68
C ARG A 85 14.32 -9.96 5.52
N ASP A 86 14.78 -11.06 6.09
CA ASP A 86 16.16 -11.54 5.94
C ASP A 86 16.45 -11.93 4.48
N ILE A 87 15.46 -12.47 3.79
CA ILE A 87 15.52 -12.80 2.37
C ILE A 87 14.33 -12.15 1.66
N SER A 88 14.63 -11.27 0.70
CA SER A 88 13.59 -10.64 -0.10
C SER A 88 12.85 -11.67 -0.97
N ARG A 89 11.53 -11.57 -0.99
CA ARG A 89 10.67 -12.36 -1.90
C ARG A 89 10.98 -12.11 -3.37
N ALA A 90 11.56 -10.97 -3.71
CA ALA A 90 12.03 -10.70 -5.07
C ALA A 90 13.07 -11.71 -5.58
N ARG A 91 13.76 -12.43 -4.67
CA ARG A 91 14.77 -13.45 -4.99
C ARG A 91 14.19 -14.86 -5.15
N LEU A 92 12.91 -15.04 -4.90
CA LEU A 92 12.24 -16.32 -5.09
C LEU A 92 12.25 -16.73 -6.57
N SER A 93 12.22 -18.03 -6.84
CA SER A 93 12.04 -18.56 -8.18
C SER A 93 10.67 -18.16 -8.75
N ASP A 94 10.51 -18.19 -10.08
CA ASP A 94 9.23 -17.89 -10.72
C ASP A 94 8.11 -18.83 -10.23
N ALA A 95 8.42 -20.10 -10.00
CA ALA A 95 7.46 -21.07 -9.47
C ALA A 95 6.99 -20.72 -8.05
N GLU A 96 7.86 -20.18 -7.20
CA GLU A 96 7.52 -19.74 -5.85
C GLU A 96 6.70 -18.44 -5.88
N LEU A 97 7.09 -17.49 -6.73
CA LEU A 97 6.34 -16.23 -6.92
C LEU A 97 4.94 -16.50 -7.47
N LEU A 98 4.79 -17.43 -8.42
CA LEU A 98 3.48 -17.83 -8.94
C LEU A 98 2.59 -18.40 -7.83
N ARG A 99 3.12 -19.26 -6.96
CA ARG A 99 2.37 -19.77 -5.81
C ARG A 99 1.94 -18.65 -4.85
N LEU A 100 2.82 -17.68 -4.58
CA LEU A 100 2.46 -16.51 -3.79
C LEU A 100 1.35 -15.69 -4.45
N LEU A 101 1.47 -15.45 -5.75
CA LEU A 101 0.50 -14.68 -6.52
C LEU A 101 -0.89 -15.36 -6.55
N GLU A 102 -0.91 -16.68 -6.70
CA GLU A 102 -2.14 -17.47 -6.58
C GLU A 102 -2.75 -17.37 -5.17
N GLY A 103 -1.91 -17.34 -4.14
CA GLY A 103 -2.32 -17.18 -2.75
C GLY A 103 -2.92 -15.79 -2.44
N PHE A 104 -2.50 -14.74 -3.15
CA PHE A 104 -3.14 -13.42 -3.06
C PHE A 104 -4.53 -13.38 -3.69
N GLY A 105 -4.79 -14.17 -4.72
CA GLY A 105 -6.12 -14.30 -5.34
C GLY A 105 -6.52 -13.20 -6.32
N GLY A 106 -5.66 -12.20 -6.55
CA GLY A 106 -5.98 -11.01 -7.37
C GLY A 106 -5.74 -11.17 -8.87
N THR A 107 -4.99 -12.19 -9.31
CA THR A 107 -4.61 -12.37 -10.72
C THR A 107 -5.39 -13.50 -11.36
N PRO A 108 -6.12 -13.25 -12.47
CA PRO A 108 -6.85 -14.30 -13.19
C PRO A 108 -5.89 -15.42 -13.68
N ARG A 109 -6.33 -16.67 -13.57
CA ARG A 109 -5.54 -17.84 -14.01
C ARG A 109 -5.19 -17.78 -15.49
N GLU A 110 -6.04 -17.19 -16.30
CA GLU A 110 -5.82 -17.00 -17.74
C GLU A 110 -4.56 -16.17 -17.99
N VAL A 111 -4.35 -15.10 -17.23
CA VAL A 111 -3.14 -14.24 -17.29
C VAL A 111 -1.89 -15.06 -16.95
N LEU A 112 -1.96 -15.91 -15.92
CA LEU A 112 -0.83 -16.74 -15.49
C LEU A 112 -0.50 -17.86 -16.48
N ARG A 113 -1.45 -18.30 -17.31
CA ARG A 113 -1.24 -19.31 -18.35
C ARG A 113 -0.61 -18.73 -19.62
N HIS A 114 -0.70 -17.42 -19.85
CA HIS A 114 -0.11 -16.76 -21.01
C HIS A 114 1.34 -16.37 -20.68
N PRO A 115 2.37 -16.94 -21.36
CA PRO A 115 3.77 -16.76 -20.96
C PRO A 115 4.19 -15.29 -20.84
N GLU A 116 3.91 -14.48 -21.86
CA GLU A 116 4.30 -13.06 -21.89
C GLU A 116 3.65 -12.24 -20.77
N LEU A 117 2.35 -12.46 -20.53
CA LEU A 117 1.62 -11.77 -19.45
C LEU A 117 2.11 -12.21 -18.06
N ARG A 118 2.40 -13.50 -17.91
CA ARG A 118 2.97 -14.06 -16.70
C ARG A 118 4.34 -13.44 -16.39
N ASP A 119 5.23 -13.39 -17.37
CA ASP A 119 6.58 -12.85 -17.18
C ASP A 119 6.54 -11.35 -16.84
N MET A 120 5.62 -10.60 -17.45
CA MET A 120 5.35 -9.21 -17.11
C MET A 120 4.87 -9.06 -15.66
N VAL A 121 3.88 -9.85 -15.24
CA VAL A 121 3.35 -9.81 -13.87
C VAL A 121 4.42 -10.19 -12.85
N LEU A 122 5.23 -11.21 -13.13
CA LEU A 122 6.35 -11.62 -12.25
C LEU A 122 7.40 -10.51 -12.13
N SER A 123 7.71 -9.81 -13.23
CA SER A 123 8.63 -8.66 -13.22
C SER A 123 8.14 -7.54 -12.32
N ILE A 124 6.85 -7.18 -12.42
CA ILE A 124 6.23 -6.17 -11.57
C ILE A 124 6.24 -6.62 -10.11
N LEU A 125 5.87 -7.87 -9.83
CA LEU A 125 5.82 -8.42 -8.47
C LEU A 125 7.21 -8.43 -7.80
N ARG A 126 8.27 -8.75 -8.54
CA ARG A 126 9.64 -8.67 -8.05
C ARG A 126 10.03 -7.24 -7.69
N ALA A 127 9.67 -6.27 -8.54
CA ALA A 127 9.91 -4.87 -8.25
C ALA A 127 9.17 -4.42 -6.99
N ASP A 128 7.90 -4.82 -6.83
CA ASP A 128 7.08 -4.50 -5.66
C ASP A 128 7.65 -5.10 -4.36
N PHE A 129 8.12 -6.34 -4.41
CA PHE A 129 8.77 -6.95 -3.25
C PHE A 129 10.10 -6.29 -2.89
N ASN A 130 10.89 -5.83 -3.87
CA ASN A 130 12.09 -5.04 -3.58
C ASN A 130 11.76 -3.75 -2.83
N LEU A 131 10.64 -3.08 -3.15
CA LEU A 131 10.21 -1.87 -2.47
C LEU A 131 9.90 -2.11 -0.98
N ILE A 132 9.36 -3.29 -0.63
CA ILE A 132 8.84 -3.56 0.72
C ILE A 132 9.82 -4.35 1.57
N ASP A 133 10.41 -5.42 1.03
CA ASP A 133 11.12 -6.42 1.83
C ASP A 133 12.46 -5.92 2.36
N GLU A 134 13.02 -4.89 1.74
CA GLU A 134 14.23 -4.19 2.21
C GLU A 134 13.91 -2.94 3.04
N TYR A 135 12.62 -2.56 3.12
CA TYR A 135 12.20 -1.37 3.84
C TYR A 135 12.36 -1.53 5.34
N SER A 136 12.91 -0.50 5.96
CA SER A 136 12.92 -0.32 7.41
C SER A 136 12.68 1.15 7.74
N VAL A 137 11.89 1.40 8.77
CA VAL A 137 11.70 2.75 9.28
C VAL A 137 13.02 3.22 9.90
N PRO A 138 13.50 4.43 9.59
CA PRO A 138 14.69 4.99 10.22
C PRO A 138 14.56 5.05 11.74
N ASP A 139 15.68 4.84 12.43
CA ASP A 139 15.73 4.94 13.89
C ASP A 139 15.33 6.36 14.35
N GLY A 140 14.61 6.42 15.46
CA GLY A 140 14.18 7.69 16.06
C GLY A 140 12.99 8.36 15.38
N TYR A 141 12.41 7.79 14.33
CA TYR A 141 11.18 8.34 13.73
C TYR A 141 9.99 8.17 14.67
N THR A 142 9.34 9.29 15.00
CA THR A 142 8.26 9.35 16.00
C THR A 142 7.00 10.04 15.51
N THR A 143 6.97 10.55 14.27
CA THR A 143 5.79 11.22 13.75
C THR A 143 4.64 10.24 13.61
N ARG A 144 3.50 10.62 14.17
CA ARG A 144 2.26 9.85 14.15
C ARG A 144 1.21 10.58 13.33
N LEU A 145 0.33 9.82 12.74
CA LEU A 145 -0.81 10.31 11.93
C LEU A 145 -2.07 9.63 12.40
N PRO A 146 -3.25 10.26 12.24
CA PRO A 146 -4.51 9.52 12.34
C PRO A 146 -4.51 8.37 11.33
N ILE A 147 -4.74 7.13 11.78
CA ILE A 147 -4.71 5.94 10.93
C ILE A 147 -6.01 5.15 11.06
N THR A 148 -6.63 4.85 9.93
CA THR A 148 -7.69 3.85 9.86
C THR A 148 -7.20 2.67 9.04
N ALA A 149 -7.23 1.49 9.66
CA ALA A 149 -6.83 0.23 9.03
C ALA A 149 -8.06 -0.53 8.50
N TYR A 150 -7.87 -1.19 7.37
CA TYR A 150 -8.87 -2.03 6.73
C TYR A 150 -8.29 -3.41 6.42
N ALA A 151 -9.07 -4.47 6.67
CA ALA A 151 -8.64 -5.84 6.41
C ALA A 151 -9.76 -6.72 5.91
N GLY A 152 -9.40 -7.73 5.10
CA GLY A 152 -10.28 -8.83 4.76
C GLY A 152 -10.27 -9.91 5.87
N THR A 153 -11.43 -10.41 6.24
CA THR A 153 -11.56 -11.45 7.29
C THR A 153 -10.96 -12.80 6.92
N MET A 154 -10.72 -13.01 5.62
CA MET A 154 -10.13 -14.24 5.06
C MET A 154 -8.78 -13.98 4.38
N ASP A 155 -8.12 -12.86 4.70
CA ASP A 155 -6.76 -12.57 4.20
C ASP A 155 -5.74 -13.47 4.90
N ASN A 156 -5.23 -14.46 4.18
CA ASN A 156 -4.20 -15.39 4.67
C ASN A 156 -2.76 -14.82 4.52
N ASN A 157 -2.60 -13.65 3.88
CA ASN A 157 -1.28 -13.06 3.62
C ASN A 157 -0.87 -12.09 4.72
N VAL A 158 -1.85 -11.39 5.32
CA VAL A 158 -1.61 -10.42 6.38
C VAL A 158 -2.56 -10.69 7.55
N SER A 159 -2.02 -11.23 8.65
CA SER A 159 -2.79 -11.50 9.86
C SER A 159 -3.26 -10.22 10.53
N LEU A 160 -4.37 -10.30 11.27
CA LEU A 160 -4.93 -9.16 12.00
C LEU A 160 -3.93 -8.52 12.97
N ASP A 161 -3.12 -9.34 13.68
CA ASP A 161 -2.10 -8.83 14.61
C ASP A 161 -1.08 -7.92 13.91
N ARG A 162 -0.73 -8.28 12.68
CA ARG A 162 0.22 -7.49 11.87
C ARG A 162 -0.39 -6.19 11.35
N ILE A 163 -1.70 -6.17 11.15
CA ILE A 163 -2.45 -4.95 10.81
C ILE A 163 -2.64 -4.11 12.06
N MET A 164 -3.02 -4.70 13.18
CA MET A 164 -3.11 -3.99 14.47
C MET A 164 -1.80 -3.32 14.88
N ALA A 165 -0.65 -3.85 14.48
CA ALA A 165 0.66 -3.27 14.75
C ALA A 165 0.87 -1.86 14.12
N TRP A 166 -0.04 -1.41 13.24
CA TRP A 166 -0.07 -0.02 12.75
C TRP A 166 -0.41 0.99 13.85
N ASP A 167 -1.08 0.58 14.93
CA ASP A 167 -1.36 1.41 16.12
C ASP A 167 -0.11 2.12 16.66
N ARG A 168 1.06 1.47 16.58
CA ARG A 168 2.35 2.06 16.96
C ARG A 168 2.64 3.38 16.23
N TRP A 169 2.15 3.55 15.01
CA TRP A 169 2.41 4.69 14.13
C TRP A 169 1.25 5.68 14.08
N ALA A 170 0.16 5.34 14.78
CA ALA A 170 -1.00 6.20 14.86
C ALA A 170 -0.90 7.21 15.99
N THR A 171 -1.63 8.30 15.87
CA THR A 171 -2.08 9.10 17.01
C THR A 171 -3.07 8.28 17.86
N ASP A 172 -3.66 8.88 18.88
CA ASP A 172 -4.67 8.21 19.71
C ASP A 172 -5.96 7.81 18.93
N ASP A 173 -6.07 8.22 17.66
CA ASP A 173 -7.18 7.87 16.76
C ASP A 173 -6.78 6.74 15.79
N PHE A 174 -6.53 5.54 16.33
CA PHE A 174 -6.41 4.31 15.53
C PHE A 174 -7.73 3.56 15.48
N SER A 175 -8.14 3.13 14.30
CA SER A 175 -9.32 2.28 14.13
C SER A 175 -9.07 1.17 13.11
N LEU A 176 -9.73 0.01 13.33
CA LEU A 176 -9.68 -1.13 12.39
C LEU A 176 -11.09 -1.50 11.95
N HIS A 177 -11.28 -1.60 10.64
CA HIS A 177 -12.51 -2.07 10.02
C HIS A 177 -12.29 -3.37 9.26
N LEU A 178 -13.14 -4.35 9.49
CA LEU A 178 -13.08 -5.67 8.85
C LEU A 178 -14.17 -5.78 7.78
N PHE A 179 -13.76 -6.31 6.62
CA PHE A 179 -14.66 -6.62 5.52
C PHE A 179 -14.59 -8.11 5.20
N GLU A 180 -15.72 -8.70 4.81
CA GLU A 180 -15.72 -10.07 4.34
C GLU A 180 -14.93 -10.19 3.03
N GLY A 181 -13.95 -11.09 2.98
CA GLY A 181 -13.14 -11.36 1.79
C GLY A 181 -11.67 -11.63 2.09
N ASP A 182 -10.95 -11.95 1.01
CA ASP A 182 -9.51 -12.23 0.97
C ASP A 182 -8.66 -10.93 0.94
N HIS A 183 -7.40 -11.05 0.51
CA HIS A 183 -6.50 -9.90 0.36
C HIS A 183 -7.10 -8.80 -0.53
N PHE A 184 -7.83 -9.16 -1.57
CA PHE A 184 -8.48 -8.22 -2.50
C PHE A 184 -9.97 -7.98 -2.21
N TYR A 185 -10.40 -8.10 -0.94
CA TYR A 185 -11.77 -7.79 -0.49
C TYR A 185 -12.29 -6.47 -1.04
N LEU A 186 -11.42 -5.48 -1.21
CA LEU A 186 -11.76 -4.14 -1.68
C LEU A 186 -12.47 -4.11 -3.04
N VAL A 187 -12.26 -5.12 -3.88
CA VAL A 187 -12.92 -5.22 -5.19
C VAL A 187 -14.42 -5.52 -5.01
N ARG A 188 -14.74 -6.48 -4.14
CA ARG A 188 -16.12 -6.88 -3.85
C ARG A 188 -16.82 -5.90 -2.91
N GLN A 189 -16.09 -5.38 -1.93
CA GLN A 189 -16.60 -4.49 -0.87
C GLN A 189 -16.44 -2.99 -1.20
N ARG A 190 -16.18 -2.64 -2.47
CA ARG A 190 -15.80 -1.28 -2.87
C ARG A 190 -16.75 -0.18 -2.38
N ARG A 191 -18.08 -0.44 -2.41
CA ARG A 191 -19.08 0.56 -1.99
C ARG A 191 -19.01 0.81 -0.50
N SER A 192 -18.93 -0.25 0.29
CA SER A 192 -18.85 -0.19 1.75
C SER A 192 -17.51 0.45 2.19
N LEU A 193 -16.41 0.11 1.52
CA LEU A 193 -15.10 0.69 1.76
C LEU A 193 -15.10 2.20 1.46
N ILE A 194 -15.59 2.61 0.29
CA ILE A 194 -15.68 4.03 -0.08
C ILE A 194 -16.57 4.79 0.93
N GLY A 195 -17.70 4.23 1.33
CA GLY A 195 -18.56 4.82 2.37
C GLY A 195 -17.83 5.03 3.69
N SER A 196 -17.04 4.05 4.13
CA SER A 196 -16.24 4.14 5.35
C SER A 196 -15.13 5.20 5.23
N LEU A 197 -14.40 5.21 4.10
CA LEU A 197 -13.36 6.20 3.83
C LEU A 197 -13.90 7.63 3.87
N LEU A 198 -14.98 7.89 3.16
CA LEU A 198 -15.60 9.22 3.09
C LEU A 198 -16.21 9.64 4.44
N GLY A 199 -16.84 8.70 5.18
CA GLY A 199 -17.34 8.97 6.52
C GLY A 199 -16.23 9.45 7.43
N LYS A 200 -15.13 8.69 7.53
CA LYS A 200 -13.98 9.03 8.38
C LYS A 200 -13.26 10.31 7.92
N TRP A 201 -13.17 10.53 6.62
CA TRP A 201 -12.58 11.75 6.06
C TRP A 201 -13.37 13.01 6.46
N HIS A 202 -14.70 12.95 6.41
CA HIS A 202 -15.55 14.10 6.76
C HIS A 202 -15.71 14.33 8.26
N GLU A 203 -15.41 13.33 9.11
CA GLU A 203 -15.35 13.52 10.57
C GLU A 203 -14.13 14.33 10.99
N GLY A 204 -13.03 14.29 10.22
CA GLY A 204 -11.78 14.98 10.52
C GLY A 204 -11.61 16.35 9.86
N THR A 205 -12.51 16.74 8.96
CA THR A 205 -12.51 18.04 8.25
C THR A 205 -13.68 18.91 8.69
#